data_14d020e1aecd0e70b150a901038705f8
#
_entry.id   14d020e1aecd0e70b150a901038705f8
#
_cell.length_a   1.000
_cell.length_b   1.000
_cell.length_c   1.000
_cell.angle_alpha   90.00
_cell.angle_beta   90.00
_cell.angle_gamma   90.00
#
_symmetry.space_group_name_H-M   'P 1'
#
loop_
_entity.id
_entity.type
_entity.pdbx_description
1 polymer ?
#
loop_
_entity_poly.entity_id
_entity_poly.type
_entity_poly.pdbx_seq_one_letter_code
_entity_poly.pdbx_strand_id
1 'polypeptide(L)'
;MTFAIPPGAERVVEIRKLWTVFRSPDGDQVVHRDLDLTIVRGEVLSLVGGSGTGKTVLLRQILGLEHPTKGEVTVLGHAPARLSAMGAANVGMLFQHGALFSAFSVLDNIAFPLRELKLLPEDLIRDAALVKLQMVGLSPQQATKSPSDLSGGMIKRVALARALIMDPPLLLLDEPTAGLDPESADGFCDLLRGLHRELGLTVVMITHDLDTLFDLSSRIAVLADQKVIVSGTTRDVIAYPHPFIHEYFLGGRGQRAMEALHEGAASRPVPLSER
;
A
#
# COMPACT_ATOMS: atom_id res chain seq x y z
N MET A 1 -6.41 -17.99 12.27
CA MET A 1 -7.20 -17.04 13.09
C MET A 1 -7.61 -15.88 12.19
N THR A 2 -8.90 -15.62 12.06
CA THR A 2 -9.41 -14.48 11.29
C THR A 2 -9.56 -13.31 12.25
N PHE A 3 -9.02 -12.16 11.88
CA PHE A 3 -9.17 -10.90 12.64
C PHE A 3 -10.66 -10.59 12.83
N ALA A 4 -11.07 -10.37 14.08
CA ALA A 4 -12.44 -9.96 14.38
C ALA A 4 -12.58 -8.47 14.03
N ILE A 5 -13.40 -8.18 13.01
CA ILE A 5 -13.69 -6.80 12.60
C ILE A 5 -14.49 -6.15 13.74
N PRO A 6 -14.07 -4.96 14.22
CA PRO A 6 -14.81 -4.24 15.25
C PRO A 6 -16.27 -3.99 14.82
N PRO A 7 -17.27 -4.15 15.72
CA PRO A 7 -18.64 -3.83 15.41
C PRO A 7 -18.77 -2.38 14.92
N GLY A 8 -19.43 -2.17 13.76
CA GLY A 8 -19.63 -0.85 13.18
C GLY A 8 -18.43 -0.29 12.37
N ALA A 9 -17.31 -1.00 12.26
CA ALA A 9 -16.20 -0.56 11.42
C ALA A 9 -16.60 -0.54 9.93
N GLU A 10 -16.35 0.59 9.27
CA GLU A 10 -16.61 0.73 7.84
C GLU A 10 -15.64 -0.12 7.03
N ARG A 11 -16.19 -0.95 6.14
CA ARG A 11 -15.41 -1.82 5.25
C ARG A 11 -15.03 -1.06 3.99
N VAL A 12 -13.75 -0.86 3.79
CA VAL A 12 -13.21 -0.19 2.59
C VAL A 12 -12.97 -1.19 1.48
N VAL A 13 -12.43 -2.37 1.81
CA VAL A 13 -12.30 -3.48 0.86
C VAL A 13 -12.89 -4.74 1.49
N GLU A 14 -13.68 -5.46 0.73
CA GLU A 14 -14.22 -6.76 1.12
C GLU A 14 -14.01 -7.77 0.01
N ILE A 15 -13.30 -8.85 0.32
CA ILE A 15 -13.01 -9.96 -0.58
C ILE A 15 -13.63 -11.20 0.02
N ARG A 16 -14.50 -11.87 -0.75
CA ARG A 16 -15.24 -13.05 -0.30
C ARG A 16 -15.06 -14.21 -1.27
N LYS A 17 -14.60 -15.34 -0.73
CA LYS A 17 -14.49 -16.61 -1.45
C LYS A 17 -13.78 -16.46 -2.79
N LEU A 18 -12.71 -15.66 -2.83
CA LEU A 18 -11.99 -15.33 -4.03
C LEU A 18 -11.23 -16.53 -4.57
N TRP A 19 -11.39 -16.79 -5.87
CA TRP A 19 -10.58 -17.70 -6.65
C TRP A 19 -9.93 -16.95 -7.81
N THR A 20 -8.65 -17.22 -8.01
CA THR A 20 -7.90 -16.69 -9.16
C THR A 20 -7.15 -17.84 -9.82
N VAL A 21 -7.51 -18.14 -11.05
CA VAL A 21 -6.91 -19.22 -11.83
C VAL A 21 -6.43 -18.66 -13.15
N PHE A 22 -5.15 -18.73 -13.41
CA PHE A 22 -4.57 -18.43 -14.71
C PHE A 22 -4.53 -19.71 -15.55
N ARG A 23 -5.16 -19.66 -16.71
CA ARG A 23 -5.17 -20.76 -17.66
C ARG A 23 -3.96 -20.69 -18.57
N SER A 24 -3.24 -21.77 -18.72
CA SER A 24 -2.06 -21.88 -19.60
C SER A 24 -2.13 -23.20 -20.38
N PRO A 25 -1.51 -23.28 -21.57
CA PRO A 25 -1.37 -24.53 -22.28
C PRO A 25 -0.70 -25.66 -21.48
N ASP A 26 0.16 -25.29 -20.52
CA ASP A 26 0.88 -26.20 -19.64
C ASP A 26 0.10 -26.61 -18.39
N GLY A 27 -1.14 -26.13 -18.25
CA GLY A 27 -2.05 -26.40 -17.13
C GLY A 27 -2.52 -25.16 -16.40
N ASP A 28 -3.59 -25.31 -15.65
CA ASP A 28 -4.18 -24.22 -14.85
C ASP A 28 -3.35 -23.95 -13.60
N GLN A 29 -2.97 -22.70 -13.39
CA GLN A 29 -2.27 -22.23 -12.18
C GLN A 29 -3.26 -21.55 -11.24
N VAL A 30 -3.55 -22.18 -10.10
CA VAL A 30 -4.37 -21.60 -9.03
C VAL A 30 -3.49 -20.69 -8.18
N VAL A 31 -3.78 -19.40 -8.19
CA VAL A 31 -3.08 -18.36 -7.39
C VAL A 31 -3.81 -18.10 -6.09
N HIS A 32 -5.13 -17.94 -6.12
CA HIS A 32 -5.96 -17.80 -4.92
C HIS A 32 -7.05 -18.86 -4.91
N ARG A 33 -7.32 -19.39 -3.72
CA ARG A 33 -8.34 -20.40 -3.48
C ARG A 33 -9.14 -20.07 -2.23
N ASP A 34 -10.44 -19.78 -2.38
CA ASP A 34 -11.35 -19.52 -1.28
C ASP A 34 -10.80 -18.45 -0.30
N LEU A 35 -10.22 -17.37 -0.87
CA LEU A 35 -9.58 -16.31 -0.11
C LEU A 35 -10.62 -15.31 0.39
N ASP A 36 -10.61 -15.06 1.69
CA ASP A 36 -11.39 -14.02 2.35
C ASP A 36 -10.44 -12.97 2.95
N LEU A 37 -10.73 -11.69 2.73
CA LEU A 37 -10.01 -10.58 3.35
C LEU A 37 -10.94 -9.37 3.44
N THR A 38 -10.96 -8.72 4.61
CA THR A 38 -11.67 -7.45 4.78
C THR A 38 -10.69 -6.39 5.28
N ILE A 39 -10.79 -5.17 4.75
CA ILE A 39 -9.98 -4.02 5.13
C ILE A 39 -10.92 -2.94 5.62
N VAL A 40 -10.63 -2.39 6.82
CA VAL A 40 -11.47 -1.38 7.45
C VAL A 40 -10.87 0.02 7.28
N ARG A 41 -11.73 1.04 7.37
CA ARG A 41 -11.31 2.43 7.22
C ARG A 41 -10.23 2.81 8.24
N GLY A 42 -9.22 3.54 7.79
CA GLY A 42 -8.18 4.12 8.63
C GLY A 42 -7.12 3.12 9.11
N GLU A 43 -7.15 1.85 8.69
CA GLU A 43 -6.05 0.93 9.01
C GLU A 43 -4.91 0.98 7.99
N VAL A 44 -3.73 0.60 8.43
CA VAL A 44 -2.59 0.25 7.58
C VAL A 44 -2.47 -1.27 7.59
N LEU A 45 -2.98 -1.91 6.54
CA LEU A 45 -2.85 -3.35 6.35
C LEU A 45 -1.61 -3.67 5.53
N SER A 46 -0.70 -4.47 6.06
CA SER A 46 0.39 -5.03 5.28
C SER A 46 0.08 -6.45 4.84
N LEU A 47 0.24 -6.71 3.54
CA LEU A 47 0.07 -8.02 2.93
C LEU A 47 1.45 -8.62 2.69
N VAL A 48 1.76 -9.69 3.42
CA VAL A 48 3.03 -10.41 3.34
C VAL A 48 2.83 -11.84 2.81
N GLY A 49 3.88 -12.43 2.25
CA GLY A 49 3.83 -13.79 1.72
C GLY A 49 5.03 -14.06 0.82
N GLY A 50 5.31 -15.30 0.55
CA GLY A 50 6.40 -15.71 -0.34
C GLY A 50 6.28 -15.13 -1.76
N SER A 51 7.35 -15.26 -2.56
CA SER A 51 7.31 -14.89 -3.97
C SER A 51 6.28 -15.76 -4.71
N GLY A 52 5.51 -15.14 -5.62
CA GLY A 52 4.50 -15.87 -6.42
C GLY A 52 3.20 -16.22 -5.69
N THR A 53 3.01 -15.84 -4.42
CA THR A 53 1.75 -16.13 -3.69
C THR A 53 0.55 -15.31 -4.16
N GLY A 54 0.72 -14.36 -5.09
CA GLY A 54 -0.39 -13.60 -5.68
C GLY A 54 -0.68 -12.24 -5.05
N LYS A 55 0.19 -11.71 -4.18
CA LYS A 55 -0.02 -10.38 -3.54
C LYS A 55 -0.31 -9.25 -4.55
N THR A 56 0.53 -9.11 -5.56
CA THR A 56 0.35 -8.09 -6.61
C THR A 56 -0.91 -8.37 -7.46
N VAL A 57 -1.27 -9.65 -7.67
CA VAL A 57 -2.52 -10.02 -8.35
C VAL A 57 -3.72 -9.56 -7.53
N LEU A 58 -3.68 -9.73 -6.20
CA LEU A 58 -4.73 -9.27 -5.31
C LEU A 58 -4.89 -7.75 -5.35
N LEU A 59 -3.78 -6.98 -5.35
CA LEU A 59 -3.84 -5.51 -5.54
C LEU A 59 -4.45 -5.13 -6.89
N ARG A 60 -4.10 -5.85 -7.97
CA ARG A 60 -4.69 -5.60 -9.29
C ARG A 60 -6.20 -5.88 -9.31
N GLN A 61 -6.67 -6.86 -8.56
CA GLN A 61 -8.10 -7.15 -8.43
C GLN A 61 -8.83 -6.07 -7.62
N ILE A 62 -8.21 -5.53 -6.57
CA ILE A 62 -8.74 -4.37 -5.84
C ILE A 62 -8.83 -3.13 -6.76
N LEU A 63 -7.87 -2.95 -7.66
CA LEU A 63 -7.88 -1.88 -8.66
C LEU A 63 -8.85 -2.11 -9.83
N GLY A 64 -9.41 -3.32 -9.98
CA GLY A 64 -10.22 -3.69 -11.14
C GLY A 64 -9.43 -3.92 -12.43
N LEU A 65 -8.11 -4.06 -12.34
CA LEU A 65 -7.21 -4.37 -13.46
C LEU A 65 -7.15 -5.87 -13.77
N GLU A 66 -7.57 -6.69 -12.83
CA GLU A 66 -7.64 -8.14 -12.92
C GLU A 66 -8.98 -8.61 -12.37
N HIS A 67 -9.55 -9.66 -12.96
CA HIS A 67 -10.85 -10.18 -12.53
C HIS A 67 -10.69 -11.53 -11.81
N PRO A 68 -11.40 -11.74 -10.70
CA PRO A 68 -11.43 -13.05 -10.07
C PRO A 68 -12.11 -14.09 -10.95
N THR A 69 -11.66 -15.35 -10.88
CA THR A 69 -12.33 -16.47 -11.56
C THR A 69 -13.66 -16.82 -10.88
N LYS A 70 -13.71 -16.69 -9.54
CA LYS A 70 -14.91 -16.85 -8.69
C LYS A 70 -14.78 -15.99 -7.44
N GLY A 71 -15.90 -15.77 -6.75
CA GLY A 71 -15.97 -14.93 -5.56
C GLY A 71 -16.18 -13.47 -5.92
N GLU A 72 -16.08 -12.62 -4.92
CA GLU A 72 -16.42 -11.19 -5.05
C GLU A 72 -15.33 -10.32 -4.43
N VAL A 73 -15.07 -9.20 -5.08
CA VAL A 73 -14.27 -8.10 -4.56
C VAL A 73 -15.14 -6.85 -4.57
N THR A 74 -15.22 -6.20 -3.42
CA THR A 74 -15.92 -4.92 -3.26
C THR A 74 -14.95 -3.90 -2.69
N VAL A 75 -14.90 -2.72 -3.27
CA VAL A 75 -14.06 -1.59 -2.84
C VAL A 75 -14.96 -0.37 -2.67
N LEU A 76 -14.96 0.24 -1.49
CA LEU A 76 -15.83 1.37 -1.15
C LEU A 76 -17.31 1.09 -1.47
N GLY A 77 -17.77 -0.14 -1.25
CA GLY A 77 -19.15 -0.57 -1.50
C GLY A 77 -19.47 -0.88 -2.97
N HIS A 78 -18.50 -0.82 -3.89
CA HIS A 78 -18.72 -1.06 -5.31
C HIS A 78 -17.80 -2.16 -5.87
N ALA A 79 -18.22 -2.82 -6.95
CA ALA A 79 -17.32 -3.67 -7.71
C ALA A 79 -16.18 -2.83 -8.33
N PRO A 80 -14.92 -3.30 -8.32
CA PRO A 80 -13.77 -2.52 -8.79
C PRO A 80 -13.90 -1.99 -10.23
N ALA A 81 -14.47 -2.78 -11.14
CA ALA A 81 -14.73 -2.35 -12.51
C ALA A 81 -15.67 -1.14 -12.60
N ARG A 82 -16.61 -1.00 -11.66
CA ARG A 82 -17.51 0.14 -11.59
C ARG A 82 -16.82 1.40 -11.05
N LEU A 83 -15.90 1.25 -10.10
CA LEU A 83 -15.09 2.36 -9.61
C LEU A 83 -14.22 2.95 -10.71
N SER A 84 -13.62 2.12 -11.54
CA SER A 84 -12.86 2.55 -12.71
C SER A 84 -13.70 3.35 -13.70
N ALA A 85 -14.95 2.95 -13.91
CA ALA A 85 -15.90 3.67 -14.78
C ALA A 85 -16.42 4.99 -14.18
N MET A 86 -16.44 5.12 -12.86
CA MET A 86 -16.88 6.34 -12.15
C MET A 86 -15.78 7.42 -12.05
N GLY A 87 -14.62 7.17 -12.64
CA GLY A 87 -13.43 8.02 -12.50
C GLY A 87 -12.55 7.61 -11.33
N ALA A 88 -11.26 7.46 -11.58
CA ALA A 88 -10.25 6.84 -10.72
C ALA A 88 -9.95 7.57 -9.38
N ALA A 89 -10.86 8.43 -8.89
CA ALA A 89 -10.67 9.29 -7.72
C ALA A 89 -10.59 8.52 -6.37
N ASN A 90 -10.96 7.24 -6.35
CA ASN A 90 -11.22 6.54 -5.08
C ASN A 90 -10.05 5.69 -4.58
N VAL A 91 -9.09 5.35 -5.42
CA VAL A 91 -7.95 4.49 -5.07
C VAL A 91 -6.66 5.06 -5.63
N GLY A 92 -5.74 5.44 -4.76
CA GLY A 92 -4.38 5.82 -5.15
C GLY A 92 -3.47 4.60 -5.23
N MET A 93 -2.53 4.58 -6.17
CA MET A 93 -1.57 3.47 -6.31
C MET A 93 -0.14 3.98 -6.45
N LEU A 94 0.75 3.46 -5.61
CA LEU A 94 2.19 3.58 -5.74
C LEU A 94 2.75 2.23 -6.19
N PHE A 95 3.34 2.18 -7.38
CA PHE A 95 3.97 0.98 -7.94
C PHE A 95 5.42 0.84 -7.47
N GLN A 96 5.92 -0.38 -7.46
CA GLN A 96 7.25 -0.74 -6.95
C GLN A 96 8.39 0.16 -7.49
N HIS A 97 8.37 0.53 -8.76
CA HIS A 97 9.38 1.41 -9.37
C HIS A 97 8.89 2.85 -9.58
N GLY A 98 7.82 3.27 -8.87
CA GLY A 98 7.19 4.59 -9.02
C GLY A 98 6.38 4.75 -10.29
N ALA A 99 6.73 4.08 -11.38
CA ALA A 99 6.06 4.11 -12.68
C ALA A 99 5.79 5.53 -13.19
N LEU A 100 6.76 6.44 -13.05
CA LEU A 100 6.66 7.81 -13.58
C LEU A 100 6.81 7.80 -15.10
N PHE A 101 6.08 8.66 -15.77
CA PHE A 101 6.22 8.90 -17.21
C PHE A 101 7.52 9.66 -17.45
N SER A 102 8.47 9.05 -18.12
CA SER A 102 9.81 9.62 -18.37
C SER A 102 9.78 10.88 -19.25
N ALA A 103 8.76 11.01 -20.11
CA ALA A 103 8.58 12.17 -20.98
C ALA A 103 7.92 13.37 -20.26
N PHE A 104 7.47 13.20 -19.02
CA PHE A 104 6.78 14.24 -18.26
C PHE A 104 7.71 14.83 -17.20
N SER A 105 7.50 16.10 -16.88
CA SER A 105 8.11 16.71 -15.69
C SER A 105 7.55 16.07 -14.40
N VAL A 106 8.17 16.37 -13.26
CA VAL A 106 7.65 16.00 -11.94
C VAL A 106 6.22 16.50 -11.75
N LEU A 107 5.99 17.78 -12.07
CA LEU A 107 4.67 18.39 -11.93
C LEU A 107 3.63 17.70 -12.83
N ASP A 108 4.01 17.43 -14.10
CA ASP A 108 3.10 16.78 -15.04
C ASP A 108 2.76 15.35 -14.63
N ASN A 109 3.71 14.61 -14.04
CA ASN A 109 3.46 13.31 -13.48
C ASN A 109 2.41 13.36 -12.37
N ILE A 110 2.52 14.35 -11.47
CA ILE A 110 1.57 14.51 -10.35
C ILE A 110 0.21 14.97 -10.89
N ALA A 111 0.18 15.91 -11.81
CA ALA A 111 -1.02 16.50 -12.39
C ALA A 111 -1.82 15.54 -13.29
N PHE A 112 -1.14 14.53 -13.87
CA PHE A 112 -1.69 13.64 -14.90
C PHE A 112 -3.08 13.07 -14.57
N PRO A 113 -3.34 12.47 -13.38
CA PRO A 113 -4.67 11.92 -13.08
C PRO A 113 -5.79 12.97 -13.11
N LEU A 114 -5.55 14.19 -12.65
CA LEU A 114 -6.55 15.28 -12.72
C LEU A 114 -6.79 15.76 -14.15
N ARG A 115 -5.74 15.84 -14.99
CA ARG A 115 -5.87 16.21 -16.40
C ARG A 115 -6.74 15.22 -17.18
N GLU A 116 -6.58 13.91 -16.90
CA GLU A 116 -7.37 12.88 -17.55
C GLU A 116 -8.87 12.97 -17.28
N LEU A 117 -9.27 13.53 -16.13
CA LEU A 117 -10.68 13.77 -15.82
C LEU A 117 -11.31 14.87 -16.68
N LYS A 118 -10.50 15.83 -17.16
CA LYS A 118 -10.97 16.96 -17.99
C LYS A 118 -12.08 17.80 -17.33
N LEU A 119 -12.09 17.87 -15.98
CA LEU A 119 -13.12 18.55 -15.19
C LEU A 119 -12.66 19.89 -14.63
N LEU A 120 -11.35 20.13 -14.57
CA LEU A 120 -10.76 21.31 -13.94
C LEU A 120 -9.93 22.12 -14.93
N PRO A 121 -9.84 23.46 -14.75
CA PRO A 121 -8.90 24.31 -15.46
C PRO A 121 -7.45 23.96 -15.14
N GLU A 122 -6.54 24.17 -16.10
CA GLU A 122 -5.13 23.78 -15.99
C GLU A 122 -4.39 24.49 -14.86
N ASP A 123 -4.73 25.75 -14.55
CA ASP A 123 -4.18 26.53 -13.46
C ASP A 123 -4.50 25.87 -12.10
N LEU A 124 -5.72 25.45 -11.88
CA LEU A 124 -6.12 24.74 -10.65
C LEU A 124 -5.46 23.36 -10.54
N ILE A 125 -5.32 22.63 -11.64
CA ILE A 125 -4.61 21.34 -11.66
C ILE A 125 -3.15 21.53 -11.27
N ARG A 126 -2.48 22.57 -11.82
CA ARG A 126 -1.11 22.91 -11.51
C ARG A 126 -0.93 23.25 -10.03
N ASP A 127 -1.81 24.08 -9.48
CA ASP A 127 -1.75 24.48 -8.07
C ASP A 127 -1.97 23.27 -7.15
N ALA A 128 -2.94 22.41 -7.44
CA ALA A 128 -3.17 21.17 -6.71
C ALA A 128 -1.93 20.27 -6.76
N ALA A 129 -1.29 20.12 -7.91
CA ALA A 129 -0.09 19.31 -8.06
C ALA A 129 1.10 19.89 -7.27
N LEU A 130 1.26 21.22 -7.21
CA LEU A 130 2.26 21.87 -6.38
C LEU A 130 2.03 21.64 -4.88
N VAL A 131 0.77 21.68 -4.43
CA VAL A 131 0.42 21.36 -3.05
C VAL A 131 0.82 19.91 -2.73
N LYS A 132 0.48 18.94 -3.60
CA LYS A 132 0.85 17.54 -3.38
C LYS A 132 2.36 17.31 -3.42
N LEU A 133 3.07 18.03 -4.27
CA LEU A 133 4.55 18.01 -4.30
C LEU A 133 5.14 18.43 -2.95
N GLN A 134 4.63 19.51 -2.37
CA GLN A 134 5.07 19.99 -1.06
C GLN A 134 4.67 19.06 0.07
N MET A 135 3.47 18.47 0.01
CA MET A 135 2.99 17.48 1.00
C MET A 135 3.92 16.28 1.14
N VAL A 136 4.59 15.88 0.06
CA VAL A 136 5.57 14.78 0.10
C VAL A 136 7.00 15.25 0.41
N GLY A 137 7.17 16.52 0.86
CA GLY A 137 8.44 17.08 1.27
C GLY A 137 9.38 17.44 0.11
N LEU A 138 8.83 17.69 -1.08
CA LEU A 138 9.60 18.15 -2.24
C LEU A 138 9.36 19.64 -2.47
N SER A 139 10.43 20.38 -2.81
CA SER A 139 10.34 21.83 -3.03
C SER A 139 9.78 22.15 -4.42
N PRO A 140 9.13 23.32 -4.62
CA PRO A 140 8.62 23.76 -5.92
C PRO A 140 9.67 23.80 -7.04
N GLN A 141 10.96 24.00 -6.72
CA GLN A 141 12.05 24.00 -7.69
C GLN A 141 12.23 22.64 -8.39
N GLN A 142 11.71 21.56 -7.80
CA GLN A 142 11.76 20.21 -8.38
C GLN A 142 10.63 19.96 -9.39
N ALA A 143 9.63 20.83 -9.45
CA ALA A 143 8.45 20.68 -10.30
C ALA A 143 8.77 20.51 -11.80
N THR A 144 9.82 21.19 -12.27
CA THR A 144 10.24 21.19 -13.69
C THR A 144 11.26 20.12 -14.03
N LYS A 145 11.77 19.38 -13.03
CA LYS A 145 12.74 18.30 -13.27
C LYS A 145 12.14 17.14 -14.03
N SER A 146 12.99 16.43 -14.77
CA SER A 146 12.67 15.13 -15.34
C SER A 146 12.79 14.01 -14.28
N PRO A 147 12.05 12.91 -14.38
CA PRO A 147 12.26 11.74 -13.52
C PRO A 147 13.69 11.20 -13.50
N SER A 148 14.43 11.34 -14.60
CA SER A 148 15.87 10.96 -14.69
C SER A 148 16.80 11.79 -13.80
N ASP A 149 16.37 12.97 -13.36
CA ASP A 149 17.16 13.88 -12.53
C ASP A 149 16.89 13.71 -11.04
N LEU A 150 16.07 12.69 -10.68
CA LEU A 150 15.64 12.43 -9.32
C LEU A 150 16.40 11.27 -8.68
N SER A 151 16.64 11.36 -7.36
CA SER A 151 17.06 10.20 -6.58
C SER A 151 15.91 9.18 -6.44
N GLY A 152 16.22 7.93 -6.06
CA GLY A 152 15.23 6.89 -5.84
C GLY A 152 14.15 7.32 -4.84
N GLY A 153 14.53 7.93 -3.72
CA GLY A 153 13.61 8.47 -2.73
C GLY A 153 12.71 9.57 -3.27
N MET A 154 13.25 10.46 -4.09
CA MET A 154 12.46 11.50 -4.76
C MET A 154 11.46 10.89 -5.75
N ILE A 155 11.83 9.87 -6.53
CA ILE A 155 10.92 9.16 -7.44
C ILE A 155 9.73 8.58 -6.66
N LYS A 156 9.99 7.93 -5.51
CA LYS A 156 8.94 7.39 -4.64
C LYS A 156 8.01 8.48 -4.09
N ARG A 157 8.57 9.61 -3.66
CA ARG A 157 7.79 10.77 -3.18
C ARG A 157 6.93 11.38 -4.27
N VAL A 158 7.43 11.56 -5.49
CA VAL A 158 6.64 12.03 -6.64
C VAL A 158 5.52 11.03 -6.99
N ALA A 159 5.82 9.74 -6.99
CA ALA A 159 4.82 8.70 -7.23
C ALA A 159 3.73 8.68 -6.14
N LEU A 160 4.10 8.93 -4.87
CA LEU A 160 3.15 9.09 -3.77
C LEU A 160 2.29 10.36 -3.96
N ALA A 161 2.88 11.50 -4.33
CA ALA A 161 2.14 12.72 -4.62
C ALA A 161 1.13 12.52 -5.76
N ARG A 162 1.52 11.80 -6.83
CA ARG A 162 0.61 11.42 -7.92
C ARG A 162 -0.52 10.50 -7.44
N ALA A 163 -0.23 9.54 -6.58
CA ALA A 163 -1.23 8.65 -6.01
C ALA A 163 -2.24 9.41 -5.13
N LEU A 164 -1.81 10.51 -4.50
CA LEU A 164 -2.62 11.32 -3.59
C LEU A 164 -3.33 12.51 -4.27
N ILE A 165 -3.10 12.77 -5.57
CA ILE A 165 -3.63 13.99 -6.21
C ILE A 165 -5.14 14.07 -6.22
N MET A 166 -5.82 12.93 -6.18
CA MET A 166 -7.27 12.79 -6.19
C MET A 166 -7.88 12.69 -4.78
N ASP A 167 -7.10 12.87 -3.71
CA ASP A 167 -7.49 12.68 -2.31
C ASP A 167 -8.21 11.32 -2.06
N PRO A 168 -7.61 10.20 -2.49
CA PRO A 168 -8.26 8.90 -2.42
C PRO A 168 -8.39 8.43 -0.96
N PRO A 169 -9.55 7.85 -0.56
CA PRO A 169 -9.71 7.25 0.77
C PRO A 169 -8.95 5.93 0.96
N LEU A 170 -8.51 5.31 -0.14
CA LEU A 170 -7.73 4.08 -0.16
C LEU A 170 -6.43 4.27 -0.94
N LEU A 171 -5.30 3.95 -0.31
CA LEU A 171 -3.97 4.00 -0.89
C LEU A 171 -3.36 2.59 -0.94
N LEU A 172 -2.98 2.15 -2.12
CA LEU A 172 -2.29 0.89 -2.35
C LEU A 172 -0.81 1.15 -2.60
N LEU A 173 0.07 0.46 -1.89
CA LEU A 173 1.52 0.62 -1.98
C LEU A 173 2.16 -0.74 -2.29
N ASP A 174 2.80 -0.85 -3.45
CA ASP A 174 3.55 -2.05 -3.83
C ASP A 174 5.05 -1.78 -3.63
N GLU A 175 5.63 -2.37 -2.58
CA GLU A 175 7.04 -2.25 -2.20
C GLU A 175 7.52 -0.79 -2.12
N PRO A 176 6.94 0.03 -1.23
CA PRO A 176 7.17 1.48 -1.23
C PRO A 176 8.61 1.87 -0.93
N THR A 177 9.32 1.12 -0.10
CA THR A 177 10.71 1.41 0.32
C THR A 177 11.76 0.61 -0.47
N ALA A 178 11.32 -0.31 -1.34
CA ALA A 178 12.25 -1.15 -2.10
C ALA A 178 13.21 -0.31 -2.97
N GLY A 179 14.52 -0.62 -2.84
CA GLY A 179 15.59 0.05 -3.58
C GLY A 179 16.01 1.41 -3.00
N LEU A 180 15.50 1.79 -1.83
CA LEU A 180 15.97 2.96 -1.09
C LEU A 180 17.14 2.58 -0.17
N ASP A 181 18.02 3.54 0.11
CA ASP A 181 18.94 3.45 1.22
C ASP A 181 18.18 3.58 2.56
N PRO A 182 18.76 3.14 3.69
CA PRO A 182 18.06 3.11 4.98
C PRO A 182 17.49 4.47 5.41
N GLU A 183 18.26 5.55 5.27
CA GLU A 183 17.83 6.91 5.66
C GLU A 183 16.65 7.39 4.81
N SER A 184 16.68 7.12 3.50
CA SER A 184 15.58 7.43 2.57
C SER A 184 14.33 6.59 2.87
N ALA A 185 14.50 5.33 3.27
CA ALA A 185 13.40 4.44 3.65
C ALA A 185 12.72 4.93 4.93
N ASP A 186 13.49 5.25 5.97
CA ASP A 186 12.98 5.79 7.24
C ASP A 186 12.23 7.11 6.99
N GLY A 187 12.83 8.03 6.22
CA GLY A 187 12.19 9.30 5.87
C GLY A 187 10.92 9.14 5.02
N PHE A 188 10.79 8.04 4.26
CA PHE A 188 9.56 7.71 3.55
C PHE A 188 8.50 7.12 4.49
N CYS A 189 8.89 6.27 5.44
CA CYS A 189 8.00 5.73 6.46
C CYS A 189 7.43 6.84 7.36
N ASP A 190 8.26 7.78 7.81
CA ASP A 190 7.85 8.94 8.61
C ASP A 190 6.83 9.81 7.84
N LEU A 191 7.11 10.09 6.56
CA LEU A 191 6.19 10.81 5.69
C LEU A 191 4.84 10.09 5.58
N LEU A 192 4.86 8.78 5.28
CA LEU A 192 3.62 8.01 5.11
C LEU A 192 2.81 7.94 6.40
N ARG A 193 3.47 7.81 7.55
CA ARG A 193 2.84 7.82 8.88
C ARG A 193 2.18 9.17 9.16
N GLY A 194 2.85 10.28 8.83
CA GLY A 194 2.30 11.63 8.94
C GLY A 194 1.04 11.79 8.08
N LEU A 195 1.14 11.46 6.79
CA LEU A 195 0.03 11.56 5.85
C LEU A 195 -1.15 10.66 6.23
N HIS A 196 -0.89 9.42 6.66
CA HIS A 196 -1.93 8.51 7.15
C HIS A 196 -2.72 9.12 8.30
N ARG A 197 -2.03 9.68 9.30
CA ARG A 197 -2.66 10.30 10.48
C ARG A 197 -3.44 11.56 10.14
N GLU A 198 -2.88 12.42 9.29
CA GLU A 198 -3.46 13.72 8.96
C GLU A 198 -4.64 13.62 8.00
N LEU A 199 -4.56 12.70 7.04
CA LEU A 199 -5.58 12.53 6.00
C LEU A 199 -6.61 11.42 6.31
N GLY A 200 -6.40 10.63 7.37
CA GLY A 200 -7.27 9.50 7.70
C GLY A 200 -7.27 8.41 6.63
N LEU A 201 -6.12 8.20 5.96
CA LEU A 201 -6.01 7.25 4.86
C LEU A 201 -6.24 5.81 5.32
N THR A 202 -6.86 5.01 4.47
CA THR A 202 -6.76 3.54 4.55
C THR A 202 -5.63 3.10 3.65
N VAL A 203 -4.68 2.32 4.15
CA VAL A 203 -3.50 1.90 3.40
C VAL A 203 -3.44 0.39 3.30
N VAL A 204 -3.19 -0.11 2.10
CA VAL A 204 -2.81 -1.51 1.85
C VAL A 204 -1.41 -1.52 1.28
N MET A 205 -0.49 -2.17 1.96
CA MET A 205 0.91 -2.20 1.58
C MET A 205 1.38 -3.63 1.35
N ILE A 206 2.09 -3.87 0.25
CA ILE A 206 2.93 -5.06 0.08
C ILE A 206 4.35 -4.64 0.42
N THR A 207 4.99 -5.36 1.31
CA THR A 207 6.42 -5.21 1.56
C THR A 207 7.04 -6.52 2.01
N HIS A 208 8.31 -6.71 1.70
CA HIS A 208 9.15 -7.77 2.24
C HIS A 208 10.20 -7.22 3.22
N ASP A 209 10.23 -5.92 3.40
CA ASP A 209 11.07 -5.23 4.37
C ASP A 209 10.38 -5.24 5.75
N LEU A 210 11.03 -5.88 6.73
CA LEU A 210 10.48 -6.08 8.06
C LEU A 210 10.46 -4.78 8.87
N ASP A 211 11.42 -3.89 8.66
CA ASP A 211 11.48 -2.61 9.37
C ASP A 211 10.29 -1.74 8.96
N THR A 212 10.06 -1.58 7.64
CA THR A 212 8.86 -0.91 7.09
C THR A 212 7.57 -1.57 7.57
N LEU A 213 7.52 -2.91 7.57
CA LEU A 213 6.36 -3.67 8.00
C LEU A 213 5.98 -3.35 9.45
N PHE A 214 6.94 -3.46 10.35
CA PHE A 214 6.69 -3.26 11.77
C PHE A 214 6.43 -1.79 12.13
N ASP A 215 7.05 -0.88 11.41
CA ASP A 215 6.94 0.56 11.67
C ASP A 215 5.58 1.14 11.27
N LEU A 216 4.98 0.63 10.19
CA LEU A 216 3.77 1.20 9.61
C LEU A 216 2.50 0.38 9.86
N SER A 217 2.60 -0.95 10.03
CA SER A 217 1.42 -1.80 10.02
C SER A 217 0.61 -1.72 11.30
N SER A 218 -0.66 -1.39 11.19
CA SER A 218 -1.63 -1.62 12.28
C SER A 218 -2.11 -3.08 12.29
N ARG A 219 -2.11 -3.75 11.12
CA ARG A 219 -2.47 -5.14 10.93
C ARG A 219 -1.68 -5.78 9.80
N ILE A 220 -1.34 -7.05 9.95
CA ILE A 220 -0.63 -7.86 8.96
C ILE A 220 -1.55 -8.98 8.51
N ALA A 221 -1.63 -9.24 7.20
CA ALA A 221 -2.26 -10.40 6.60
C ALA A 221 -1.23 -11.25 5.87
N VAL A 222 -1.15 -12.53 6.20
CA VAL A 222 -0.18 -13.45 5.59
C VAL A 222 -0.85 -14.27 4.51
N LEU A 223 -0.37 -14.12 3.29
CA LEU A 223 -0.80 -14.87 2.11
C LEU A 223 0.13 -16.07 1.89
N ALA A 224 -0.38 -17.25 2.18
CA ALA A 224 0.27 -18.54 1.92
C ALA A 224 -0.80 -19.57 1.58
N ASP A 225 -0.41 -20.72 1.02
CA ASP A 225 -1.33 -21.80 0.63
C ASP A 225 -2.53 -21.31 -0.20
N GLN A 226 -2.30 -20.29 -1.06
CA GLN A 226 -3.30 -19.68 -1.96
C GLN A 226 -4.42 -18.90 -1.23
N LYS A 227 -4.30 -18.62 0.07
CA LYS A 227 -5.29 -17.91 0.90
C LYS A 227 -4.63 -17.05 1.97
N VAL A 228 -5.40 -16.21 2.63
CA VAL A 228 -4.96 -15.55 3.87
C VAL A 228 -5.02 -16.58 5.00
N ILE A 229 -3.86 -17.02 5.48
CA ILE A 229 -3.75 -18.05 6.53
C ILE A 229 -3.96 -17.47 7.93
N VAL A 230 -3.51 -16.23 8.14
CA VAL A 230 -3.68 -15.47 9.38
C VAL A 230 -3.73 -13.99 9.09
N SER A 231 -4.52 -13.25 9.85
CA SER A 231 -4.54 -11.79 9.84
C SER A 231 -4.75 -11.28 11.27
N GLY A 232 -3.90 -10.34 11.69
CA GLY A 232 -3.91 -9.80 13.05
C GLY A 232 -2.77 -8.84 13.32
N THR A 233 -2.54 -8.56 14.60
CA THR A 233 -1.36 -7.81 15.04
C THR A 233 -0.08 -8.59 14.74
N THR A 234 1.07 -7.92 14.80
CA THR A 234 2.39 -8.60 14.69
C THR A 234 2.49 -9.79 15.64
N ARG A 235 2.00 -9.63 16.88
CA ARG A 235 2.00 -10.69 17.89
C ARG A 235 1.15 -11.89 17.47
N ASP A 236 -0.06 -11.66 16.94
CA ASP A 236 -0.98 -12.72 16.51
C ASP A 236 -0.40 -13.50 15.34
N VAL A 237 0.24 -12.78 14.41
CA VAL A 237 0.87 -13.38 13.23
C VAL A 237 2.07 -14.25 13.61
N ILE A 238 2.97 -13.74 14.46
CA ILE A 238 4.18 -14.48 14.89
C ILE A 238 3.78 -15.75 15.68
N ALA A 239 2.70 -15.70 16.46
CA ALA A 239 2.20 -16.85 17.22
C ALA A 239 1.54 -17.93 16.36
N TYR A 240 1.26 -17.66 15.08
CA TYR A 240 0.58 -18.62 14.22
C TYR A 240 1.57 -19.69 13.70
N PRO A 241 1.30 -21.00 13.93
CA PRO A 241 2.22 -22.09 13.64
C PRO A 241 2.22 -22.44 12.14
N HIS A 242 3.02 -21.72 11.36
CA HIS A 242 3.18 -21.96 9.91
C HIS A 242 4.65 -21.83 9.50
N PRO A 243 5.20 -22.75 8.65
CA PRO A 243 6.60 -22.72 8.25
C PRO A 243 7.08 -21.39 7.65
N PHE A 244 6.28 -20.79 6.77
CA PHE A 244 6.58 -19.48 6.19
C PHE A 244 6.71 -18.40 7.26
N ILE A 245 5.82 -18.36 8.25
CA ILE A 245 5.85 -17.36 9.32
C ILE A 245 7.10 -17.54 10.18
N HIS A 246 7.42 -18.78 10.52
CA HIS A 246 8.60 -19.07 11.30
C HIS A 246 9.88 -18.61 10.56
N GLU A 247 10.01 -18.93 9.28
CA GLU A 247 11.17 -18.53 8.48
C GLU A 247 11.24 -17.00 8.29
N TYR A 248 10.11 -16.39 7.97
CA TYR A 248 10.03 -14.96 7.64
C TYR A 248 10.24 -14.05 8.85
N PHE A 249 9.56 -14.33 9.97
CA PHE A 249 9.59 -13.48 11.17
C PHE A 249 10.60 -13.93 12.22
N LEU A 250 10.87 -15.22 12.36
CA LEU A 250 11.74 -15.78 13.39
C LEU A 250 13.10 -16.26 12.83
N GLY A 251 13.30 -16.20 11.54
CA GLY A 251 14.62 -16.36 10.93
C GLY A 251 15.56 -15.21 11.30
N GLY A 252 16.86 -15.36 11.03
CA GLY A 252 17.89 -14.43 11.50
C GLY A 252 17.73 -12.96 11.11
N ARG A 253 16.94 -12.64 10.06
CA ARG A 253 16.56 -11.27 9.72
C ARG A 253 15.38 -10.77 10.57
N GLY A 254 14.38 -11.62 10.79
CA GLY A 254 13.20 -11.29 11.59
C GLY A 254 13.53 -11.04 13.06
N GLN A 255 14.43 -11.84 13.64
CA GLN A 255 14.88 -11.65 15.01
C GLN A 255 15.56 -10.28 15.19
N ARG A 256 16.46 -9.89 14.29
CA ARG A 256 17.15 -8.58 14.35
C ARG A 256 16.19 -7.41 14.23
N ALA A 257 15.21 -7.49 13.32
CA ALA A 257 14.19 -6.45 13.16
C ALA A 257 13.31 -6.32 14.42
N MET A 258 12.95 -7.44 15.06
CA MET A 258 12.20 -7.42 16.32
C MET A 258 13.01 -6.88 17.50
N GLU A 259 14.30 -7.19 17.59
CA GLU A 259 15.20 -6.64 18.61
C GLU A 259 15.31 -5.12 18.48
N ALA A 260 15.52 -4.62 17.26
CA ALA A 260 15.56 -3.18 16.98
C ALA A 260 14.27 -2.45 17.39
N LEU A 261 13.10 -3.07 17.19
CA LEU A 261 11.81 -2.53 17.64
C LEU A 261 11.72 -2.41 19.18
N HIS A 262 12.18 -3.41 19.91
CA HIS A 262 12.17 -3.38 21.37
C HIS A 262 13.10 -2.30 21.91
N GLU A 263 14.26 -2.11 21.30
CA GLU A 263 15.21 -1.06 21.67
C GLU A 263 14.70 0.35 21.27
N GLY A 264 14.10 0.50 20.08
CA GLY A 264 13.52 1.75 19.61
C GLY A 264 12.27 2.18 20.40
N ALA A 265 11.46 1.23 20.87
CA ALA A 265 10.31 1.51 21.74
C ALA A 265 10.75 1.98 23.15
N ALA A 266 11.89 1.49 23.64
CA ALA A 266 12.47 1.92 24.93
C ALA A 266 13.09 3.32 24.87
N SER A 267 13.47 3.81 23.70
CA SER A 267 14.14 5.10 23.48
C SER A 267 13.20 6.24 23.04
N ARG A 268 11.91 5.99 22.77
CA ARG A 268 10.95 7.05 22.45
C ARG A 268 10.46 7.74 23.72
N PRO A 269 10.63 9.09 23.87
CA PRO A 269 10.10 9.80 25.02
C PRO A 269 8.57 9.69 25.05
N VAL A 270 8.03 9.34 26.23
CA VAL A 270 6.58 9.32 26.50
C VAL A 270 5.99 10.72 26.19
N PRO A 271 4.91 10.84 25.42
CA PRO A 271 4.28 12.14 25.17
C PRO A 271 3.80 12.75 26.49
N LEU A 272 4.12 14.04 26.73
CA LEU A 272 3.76 14.83 27.90
C LEU A 272 2.26 15.16 28.02
N SER A 273 1.35 14.29 27.59
CA SER A 273 -0.11 14.54 27.61
C SER A 273 -0.90 13.72 28.62
N GLU A 274 -0.23 13.09 29.60
CA GLU A 274 -0.89 12.46 30.77
C GLU A 274 -0.20 12.91 32.08
N ARG A 275 -0.32 14.19 32.42
CA ARG A 275 -0.18 14.67 33.80
C ARG A 275 -1.30 15.65 34.14
#